data_8b99528c40a04d6d67fd64da937556ff
#
_entry.id   8b99528c40a04d6d67fd64da937556ff
#
_cell.length_a   1.000
_cell.length_b   1.000
_cell.length_c   1.000
_cell.angle_alpha   90.00
_cell.angle_beta   90.00
_cell.angle_gamma   90.00
#
_symmetry.space_group_name_H-M   'P 1'
#
loop_
_entity.id
_entity.type
_entity.pdbx_description
1 polymer ?
#
loop_
_entity_poly.entity_id
_entity_poly.type
_entity_poly.pdbx_seq_one_letter_code
_entity_poly.pdbx_strand_id
1 'polypeptide(L)'
;MTDRPAPTTGPTTPATDRPHDLVGIGIGPFNLSLAALAHNIPAAPDDPRPLAATFYEQRPAFHWHPGLLLDGASLQVPFLADLVTLADPASPWSFLNYLRTRDRLFPFYFAERFHIQRAEYDAYCRWVSEQLPGLHFGHQVDAVRWNTERALFEVDFTQLDPDGEAEALGRAYTRHIALGIGTEPFVPEPLRPLAEAESVPVLHSADYLRHREQLLAADHITVIGSGQSGAEIFLDLLRARPEGAENIHWLARTQAFAPMEYSKLGLEHFTPDYSRYFHALPETARDELVPRQWQLHKGIDADTIAAIHDELYRRTLHGGWPDATLTPGVHVRTAGRLADTRVELHLEHTQQGTRTSLTTDAVILATGYRERPLDAVLGGLDPYLSRDASHRPRIDDQYRLVLDRAVTGHVYVQNAERHTHGVGAPDLGLAAWRSATILNNLTGTTPYPLPERTAFTTFGLTPQSSKIPAQAPELIPLSQSV
;
A
#
# COMPACT_ATOMS: atom_id res chain seq x y z
N MET A 1 -14.43 -41.64 21.79
CA MET A 1 -14.97 -41.55 20.43
C MET A 1 -16.41 -41.11 20.59
N THR A 2 -16.68 -39.83 20.51
CA THR A 2 -18.03 -39.26 20.45
C THR A 2 -18.10 -38.43 19.21
N ASP A 3 -18.85 -38.95 18.25
CA ASP A 3 -19.18 -38.32 16.99
C ASP A 3 -19.86 -36.95 17.25
N ARG A 4 -19.23 -35.88 16.81
CA ARG A 4 -19.84 -34.57 16.76
C ARG A 4 -20.44 -34.41 15.36
N PRO A 5 -21.74 -34.19 15.22
CA PRO A 5 -22.33 -33.95 13.91
C PRO A 5 -21.81 -32.61 13.37
N ALA A 6 -21.47 -32.59 12.07
CA ALA A 6 -21.11 -31.40 11.34
C ALA A 6 -22.26 -30.38 11.37
N PRO A 7 -21.98 -29.05 11.50
CA PRO A 7 -23.04 -28.06 11.44
C PRO A 7 -23.56 -27.93 10.01
N THR A 8 -24.76 -28.43 9.79
CA THR A 8 -25.55 -28.11 8.61
C THR A 8 -26.34 -26.84 8.86
N THR A 9 -25.75 -25.69 8.59
CA THR A 9 -26.50 -24.44 8.49
C THR A 9 -26.19 -23.80 7.17
N GLY A 10 -27.13 -23.84 6.25
CA GLY A 10 -27.13 -23.00 5.05
C GLY A 10 -27.22 -21.50 5.43
N PRO A 11 -26.97 -20.58 4.49
CA PRO A 11 -26.84 -19.15 4.73
C PRO A 11 -28.10 -18.60 5.41
N THR A 12 -27.96 -18.02 6.60
CA THR A 12 -29.05 -17.49 7.43
C THR A 12 -29.23 -15.98 7.34
N THR A 13 -28.57 -15.29 6.45
CA THR A 13 -28.87 -13.86 6.21
C THR A 13 -29.87 -13.75 5.07
N PRO A 14 -31.03 -13.04 5.25
CA PRO A 14 -31.96 -12.81 4.16
C PRO A 14 -31.20 -12.00 3.09
N ALA A 15 -31.01 -12.62 1.92
CA ALA A 15 -30.56 -11.91 0.74
C ALA A 15 -31.52 -10.75 0.56
N THR A 16 -31.03 -9.50 0.59
CA THR A 16 -31.82 -8.37 0.11
C THR A 16 -32.20 -8.72 -1.32
N ASP A 17 -33.49 -8.71 -1.66
CA ASP A 17 -34.01 -9.09 -3.01
C ASP A 17 -33.39 -8.25 -4.14
N ARG A 18 -32.57 -7.28 -3.79
CA ARG A 18 -31.95 -6.36 -4.73
C ARG A 18 -30.42 -6.45 -4.70
N PRO A 19 -29.80 -6.62 -5.88
CA PRO A 19 -28.33 -6.64 -5.96
C PRO A 19 -27.76 -5.25 -5.67
N HIS A 20 -26.57 -5.21 -5.08
CA HIS A 20 -25.78 -4.00 -4.97
C HIS A 20 -25.29 -3.52 -6.34
N ASP A 21 -25.06 -2.23 -6.49
CA ASP A 21 -24.40 -1.69 -7.67
C ASP A 21 -22.89 -1.94 -7.58
N LEU A 22 -22.32 -1.85 -6.35
CA LEU A 22 -20.91 -2.07 -6.08
C LEU A 22 -20.71 -2.81 -4.74
N VAL A 23 -19.88 -3.83 -4.75
CA VAL A 23 -19.30 -4.43 -3.54
C VAL A 23 -17.79 -4.15 -3.50
N GLY A 24 -17.33 -3.47 -2.45
CA GLY A 24 -15.90 -3.30 -2.15
C GLY A 24 -15.38 -4.42 -1.25
N ILE A 25 -14.18 -4.94 -1.55
CA ILE A 25 -13.50 -5.97 -0.77
C ILE A 25 -12.26 -5.37 -0.14
N GLY A 26 -12.23 -5.33 1.19
CA GLY A 26 -11.27 -4.59 2.00
C GLY A 26 -11.69 -3.12 2.22
N ILE A 27 -11.48 -2.61 3.44
CA ILE A 27 -11.74 -1.21 3.83
C ILE A 27 -10.41 -0.58 4.27
N GLY A 28 -9.44 -0.54 3.33
CA GLY A 28 -8.24 0.28 3.44
C GLY A 28 -8.49 1.70 2.91
N PRO A 29 -7.49 2.60 2.94
CA PRO A 29 -7.65 3.98 2.48
C PRO A 29 -8.22 4.11 1.06
N PHE A 30 -7.88 3.22 0.14
CA PHE A 30 -8.35 3.27 -1.24
C PHE A 30 -9.85 2.99 -1.37
N ASN A 31 -10.35 1.89 -0.79
CA ASN A 31 -11.78 1.61 -0.80
C ASN A 31 -12.56 2.55 0.13
N LEU A 32 -11.94 3.09 1.18
CA LEU A 32 -12.56 4.12 2.01
C LEU A 32 -12.73 5.44 1.22
N SER A 33 -11.75 5.80 0.39
CA SER A 33 -11.88 6.91 -0.57
C SER A 33 -13.03 6.68 -1.55
N LEU A 34 -13.11 5.48 -2.11
CA LEU A 34 -14.19 5.11 -3.03
C LEU A 34 -15.56 5.17 -2.35
N ALA A 35 -15.68 4.69 -1.11
CA ALA A 35 -16.91 4.75 -0.33
C ALA A 35 -17.32 6.19 -0.01
N ALA A 36 -16.36 7.05 0.38
CA ALA A 36 -16.59 8.44 0.71
C ALA A 36 -17.09 9.23 -0.51
N LEU A 37 -16.48 9.06 -1.67
CA LEU A 37 -16.92 9.69 -2.91
C LEU A 37 -18.24 9.09 -3.40
N ALA A 38 -18.44 7.78 -3.35
CA ALA A 38 -19.70 7.14 -3.74
C ALA A 38 -20.89 7.65 -2.94
N HIS A 39 -20.69 7.90 -1.64
CA HIS A 39 -21.74 8.44 -0.75
C HIS A 39 -22.20 9.85 -1.16
N ASN A 40 -21.31 10.66 -1.74
CA ASN A 40 -21.61 12.03 -2.15
C ASN A 40 -22.24 12.14 -3.56
N ILE A 41 -22.35 11.04 -4.30
CA ILE A 41 -22.97 11.09 -5.63
C ILE A 41 -24.48 11.36 -5.49
N PRO A 42 -24.98 12.46 -6.04
CA PRO A 42 -26.41 12.71 -6.02
C PRO A 42 -27.14 11.66 -6.87
N ALA A 43 -28.35 11.32 -6.47
CA ALA A 43 -29.22 10.47 -7.28
C ALA A 43 -29.38 11.05 -8.69
N ALA A 44 -29.31 10.18 -9.70
CA ALA A 44 -29.50 10.62 -11.08
C ALA A 44 -30.94 11.11 -11.32
N PRO A 45 -31.16 12.09 -12.22
CA PRO A 45 -32.52 12.58 -12.52
C PRO A 45 -33.47 11.46 -12.96
N ASP A 46 -32.96 10.47 -13.68
CA ASP A 46 -33.72 9.34 -14.20
C ASP A 46 -33.76 8.14 -13.25
N ASP A 47 -32.93 8.12 -12.22
CA ASP A 47 -32.91 7.13 -11.14
C ASP A 47 -32.71 7.84 -9.79
N PRO A 48 -33.79 8.15 -9.06
CA PRO A 48 -33.71 8.91 -7.79
C PRO A 48 -33.06 8.12 -6.63
N ARG A 49 -32.54 6.95 -6.91
CA ARG A 49 -31.91 6.08 -5.88
C ARG A 49 -30.44 6.42 -5.73
N PRO A 50 -29.96 6.46 -4.48
CA PRO A 50 -28.52 6.53 -4.26
C PRO A 50 -27.83 5.26 -4.78
N LEU A 51 -26.56 5.39 -5.13
CA LEU A 51 -25.70 4.26 -5.52
C LEU A 51 -25.65 3.24 -4.36
N ALA A 52 -26.11 2.02 -4.62
CA ALA A 52 -26.12 0.93 -3.64
C ALA A 52 -24.71 0.30 -3.53
N ALA A 53 -23.81 0.96 -2.79
CA ALA A 53 -22.46 0.48 -2.53
C ALA A 53 -22.34 -0.10 -1.12
N THR A 54 -21.67 -1.25 -0.98
CA THR A 54 -21.35 -1.87 0.30
C THR A 54 -19.91 -2.37 0.29
N PHE A 55 -19.25 -2.39 1.47
CA PHE A 55 -17.85 -2.75 1.59
C PHE A 55 -17.65 -3.72 2.75
N TYR A 56 -16.83 -4.75 2.55
CA TYR A 56 -16.54 -5.80 3.54
C TYR A 56 -15.07 -5.78 3.92
N GLU A 57 -14.78 -5.83 5.22
CA GLU A 57 -13.45 -5.87 5.82
C GLU A 57 -13.40 -6.96 6.90
N GLN A 58 -12.41 -7.84 6.85
CA GLN A 58 -12.23 -8.92 7.84
C GLN A 58 -11.88 -8.42 9.24
N ARG A 59 -11.14 -7.29 9.34
CA ARG A 59 -10.77 -6.69 10.63
C ARG A 59 -12.00 -6.12 11.33
N PRO A 60 -12.00 -6.09 12.68
CA PRO A 60 -13.16 -5.61 13.46
C PRO A 60 -13.33 -4.09 13.38
N ALA A 61 -12.32 -3.34 12.96
CA ALA A 61 -12.36 -1.89 12.81
C ALA A 61 -11.28 -1.42 11.82
N PHE A 62 -11.36 -0.14 11.42
CA PHE A 62 -10.31 0.48 10.61
C PHE A 62 -9.02 0.67 11.43
N HIS A 63 -7.93 0.19 10.90
CA HIS A 63 -6.57 0.47 11.37
C HIS A 63 -5.61 0.53 10.18
N TRP A 64 -4.75 1.55 10.17
CA TRP A 64 -3.75 1.72 9.14
C TRP A 64 -2.33 1.61 9.70
N HIS A 65 -1.63 0.51 9.38
CA HIS A 65 -0.28 0.20 9.85
C HIS A 65 -0.05 0.36 11.36
N PRO A 66 -0.89 -0.27 12.22
CA PRO A 66 -0.87 -0.03 13.67
C PRO A 66 0.50 -0.29 14.34
N GLY A 67 1.29 -1.23 13.80
CA GLY A 67 2.63 -1.51 14.31
C GLY A 67 3.70 -0.47 13.94
N LEU A 68 3.36 0.55 13.15
CA LEU A 68 4.27 1.60 12.67
C LEU A 68 3.73 3.03 12.94
N LEU A 69 2.80 3.18 13.89
CA LEU A 69 2.33 4.50 14.35
C LEU A 69 3.28 5.09 15.39
N LEU A 70 4.56 5.15 15.05
CA LEU A 70 5.61 5.70 15.90
C LEU A 70 5.37 7.20 16.15
N ASP A 71 5.71 7.65 17.37
CA ASP A 71 5.62 9.07 17.72
C ASP A 71 6.50 9.92 16.79
N GLY A 72 5.88 10.93 16.19
CA GLY A 72 6.55 11.83 15.25
C GLY A 72 6.71 11.28 13.83
N ALA A 73 6.35 10.01 13.56
CA ALA A 73 6.37 9.48 12.20
C ALA A 73 5.32 10.19 11.34
N SER A 74 5.76 10.80 10.23
CA SER A 74 4.92 11.52 9.28
C SER A 74 4.58 10.68 8.06
N LEU A 75 3.50 11.07 7.37
CA LEU A 75 3.27 10.62 6.00
C LEU A 75 4.29 11.26 5.06
N GLN A 76 4.68 10.51 4.03
CA GLN A 76 5.53 11.02 2.96
C GLN A 76 4.74 11.67 1.81
N VAL A 77 3.46 11.97 2.04
CA VAL A 77 2.57 12.69 1.13
C VAL A 77 1.89 13.84 1.86
N PRO A 78 1.55 14.93 1.16
CA PRO A 78 0.87 16.08 1.76
C PRO A 78 -0.51 15.71 2.32
N PHE A 79 -1.02 16.50 3.28
CA PHE A 79 -2.37 16.30 3.84
C PHE A 79 -3.49 16.37 2.79
N LEU A 80 -3.24 16.97 1.62
CA LEU A 80 -4.18 16.99 0.49
C LEU A 80 -4.34 15.60 -0.17
N ALA A 81 -3.42 14.66 0.09
CA ALA A 81 -3.55 13.26 -0.29
C ALA A 81 -4.46 12.50 0.69
N ASP A 82 -5.53 13.16 1.10
CA ASP A 82 -6.61 12.57 1.88
C ASP A 82 -7.55 11.71 0.99
N LEU A 83 -8.65 11.26 1.55
CA LEU A 83 -9.56 10.36 0.86
C LEU A 83 -10.30 10.98 -0.34
N VAL A 84 -10.42 12.33 -0.43
CA VAL A 84 -11.39 12.96 -1.33
C VAL A 84 -10.91 14.25 -2.00
N THR A 85 -10.04 15.02 -1.35
CA THR A 85 -9.78 16.44 -1.70
C THR A 85 -9.30 16.63 -3.15
N LEU A 86 -8.46 15.74 -3.69
CA LEU A 86 -7.95 15.88 -5.06
C LEU A 86 -9.00 15.56 -6.15
N ALA A 87 -10.19 15.06 -5.78
CA ALA A 87 -11.34 14.87 -6.67
C ALA A 87 -12.52 15.78 -6.29
N ASP A 88 -12.77 15.97 -5.01
CA ASP A 88 -13.86 16.78 -4.45
C ASP A 88 -13.37 17.59 -3.24
N PRO A 89 -12.78 18.79 -3.45
CA PRO A 89 -12.28 19.61 -2.36
C PRO A 89 -13.36 20.15 -1.41
N ALA A 90 -14.63 20.10 -1.82
CA ALA A 90 -15.77 20.52 -1.01
C ALA A 90 -16.39 19.37 -0.19
N SER A 91 -15.90 18.16 -0.34
CA SER A 91 -16.41 16.97 0.34
C SER A 91 -16.41 17.12 1.86
N PRO A 92 -17.51 16.71 2.53
CA PRO A 92 -17.58 16.68 3.99
C PRO A 92 -16.59 15.68 4.62
N TRP A 93 -16.04 14.77 3.83
CA TRP A 93 -15.08 13.74 4.25
C TRP A 93 -13.63 14.17 4.14
N SER A 94 -13.34 15.46 3.82
CA SER A 94 -11.97 15.97 3.71
C SER A 94 -11.25 16.01 5.07
N PHE A 95 -9.93 15.89 5.03
CA PHE A 95 -9.09 16.03 6.23
C PHE A 95 -9.29 17.38 6.94
N LEU A 96 -9.46 18.46 6.18
CA LEU A 96 -9.74 19.78 6.76
C LEU A 96 -11.06 19.81 7.50
N ASN A 97 -12.09 19.14 7.01
CA ASN A 97 -13.37 19.05 7.73
C ASN A 97 -13.24 18.18 9.00
N TYR A 98 -12.46 17.09 8.95
CA TYR A 98 -12.11 16.33 10.16
C TYR A 98 -11.48 17.23 11.22
N LEU A 99 -10.47 18.02 10.86
CA LEU A 99 -9.85 18.97 11.79
C LEU A 99 -10.84 19.97 12.35
N ARG A 100 -11.74 20.50 11.51
CA ARG A 100 -12.82 21.40 11.94
C ARG A 100 -13.74 20.75 12.97
N THR A 101 -14.15 19.50 12.74
CA THR A 101 -15.05 18.76 13.66
C THR A 101 -14.39 18.39 14.98
N ARG A 102 -13.06 18.46 15.06
CA ARG A 102 -12.26 18.19 16.25
C ARG A 102 -11.71 19.47 16.90
N ASP A 103 -12.15 20.65 16.46
CA ASP A 103 -11.69 21.97 16.92
C ASP A 103 -10.17 22.18 16.79
N ARG A 104 -9.54 21.49 15.79
CA ARG A 104 -8.09 21.47 15.59
C ARG A 104 -7.62 22.28 14.36
N LEU A 105 -8.52 22.92 13.63
CA LEU A 105 -8.16 23.61 12.39
C LEU A 105 -7.19 24.77 12.62
N PHE A 106 -7.41 25.60 13.68
CA PHE A 106 -6.49 26.68 14.03
C PHE A 106 -5.12 26.19 14.53
N PRO A 107 -5.04 25.23 15.48
CA PRO A 107 -3.75 24.61 15.83
C PRO A 107 -3.01 24.05 14.64
N PHE A 108 -3.69 23.40 13.69
CA PHE A 108 -3.07 22.87 12.47
C PHE A 108 -2.56 23.99 11.56
N TYR A 109 -3.33 25.06 11.38
CA TYR A 109 -2.92 26.24 10.60
C TYR A 109 -1.60 26.84 11.12
N PHE A 110 -1.47 27.01 12.45
CA PHE A 110 -0.25 27.54 13.04
C PHE A 110 0.90 26.54 13.13
N ALA A 111 0.63 25.24 12.99
CA ALA A 111 1.68 24.25 12.93
C ALA A 111 2.46 24.29 11.59
N GLU A 112 1.89 24.90 10.54
CA GLU A 112 2.50 25.07 9.20
C GLU A 112 3.02 23.76 8.61
N ARG A 113 2.36 22.62 8.95
CA ARG A 113 2.78 21.29 8.50
C ARG A 113 2.04 20.89 7.24
N PHE A 114 2.78 20.65 6.18
CA PHE A 114 2.25 20.11 4.94
C PHE A 114 2.10 18.57 4.98
N HIS A 115 3.02 17.92 5.68
CA HIS A 115 2.97 16.48 5.95
C HIS A 115 2.46 16.23 7.37
N ILE A 116 1.41 15.44 7.50
CA ILE A 116 0.77 15.11 8.77
C ILE A 116 1.38 13.87 9.41
N GLN A 117 1.17 13.71 10.71
CA GLN A 117 1.58 12.50 11.40
C GLN A 117 0.77 11.30 10.92
N ARG A 118 1.41 10.14 10.84
CA ARG A 118 0.77 8.89 10.44
C ARG A 118 -0.40 8.50 11.36
N ALA A 119 -0.23 8.71 12.68
CA ALA A 119 -1.29 8.50 13.66
C ALA A 119 -2.51 9.41 13.44
N GLU A 120 -2.30 10.64 12.96
CA GLU A 120 -3.39 11.57 12.64
C GLU A 120 -4.15 11.13 11.38
N TYR A 121 -3.45 10.60 10.38
CA TYR A 121 -4.09 10.03 9.20
C TYR A 121 -4.93 8.78 9.54
N ASP A 122 -4.42 7.88 10.40
CA ASP A 122 -5.19 6.74 10.91
C ASP A 122 -6.47 7.21 11.63
N ALA A 123 -6.33 8.20 12.52
CA ALA A 123 -7.48 8.77 13.25
C ALA A 123 -8.51 9.44 12.32
N TYR A 124 -8.05 10.13 11.27
CA TYR A 124 -8.91 10.70 10.24
C TYR A 124 -9.66 9.61 9.46
N CYS A 125 -8.97 8.60 8.95
CA CYS A 125 -9.62 7.50 8.22
C CYS A 125 -10.62 6.74 9.12
N ARG A 126 -10.28 6.54 10.38
CA ARG A 126 -11.19 5.94 11.36
C ARG A 126 -12.44 6.80 11.55
N TRP A 127 -12.27 8.12 11.72
CA TRP A 127 -13.40 9.05 11.82
C TRP A 127 -14.34 8.97 10.60
N VAL A 128 -13.80 8.84 9.39
CA VAL A 128 -14.61 8.64 8.17
C VAL A 128 -15.30 7.28 8.21
N SER A 129 -14.59 6.21 8.54
CA SER A 129 -15.11 4.85 8.52
C SER A 129 -16.24 4.60 9.54
N GLU A 130 -16.23 5.33 10.65
CA GLU A 130 -17.27 5.25 11.68
C GLU A 130 -18.59 5.94 11.30
N GLN A 131 -18.57 6.79 10.28
CA GLN A 131 -19.73 7.61 9.89
C GLN A 131 -20.33 7.23 8.54
N LEU A 132 -19.55 6.62 7.65
CA LEU A 132 -20.03 6.19 6.35
C LEU A 132 -20.95 4.96 6.48
N PRO A 133 -22.14 4.97 5.88
CA PRO A 133 -22.98 3.79 5.80
C PRO A 133 -22.41 2.75 4.83
N GLY A 134 -22.86 1.50 4.96
CA GLY A 134 -22.49 0.41 4.03
C GLY A 134 -21.08 -0.13 4.21
N LEU A 135 -20.38 0.21 5.31
CA LEU A 135 -19.11 -0.38 5.69
C LEU A 135 -19.35 -1.49 6.73
N HIS A 136 -18.93 -2.71 6.43
CA HIS A 136 -19.11 -3.89 7.26
C HIS A 136 -17.76 -4.44 7.69
N PHE A 137 -17.38 -4.18 8.91
CA PHE A 137 -16.21 -4.76 9.56
C PHE A 137 -16.51 -6.13 10.14
N GLY A 138 -15.49 -6.97 10.39
CA GLY A 138 -15.68 -8.35 10.84
C GLY A 138 -16.30 -9.25 9.75
N HIS A 139 -16.13 -8.92 8.47
CA HIS A 139 -16.67 -9.70 7.36
C HIS A 139 -15.52 -10.07 6.40
N GLN A 140 -15.13 -11.32 6.44
CA GLN A 140 -14.10 -11.88 5.55
C GLN A 140 -14.75 -12.35 4.25
N VAL A 141 -14.35 -11.77 3.13
CA VAL A 141 -14.77 -12.28 1.81
C VAL A 141 -13.94 -13.51 1.47
N ASP A 142 -14.63 -14.62 1.22
CA ASP A 142 -14.01 -15.93 0.98
C ASP A 142 -13.86 -16.23 -0.51
N ALA A 143 -14.86 -15.83 -1.32
CA ALA A 143 -14.84 -16.11 -2.75
C ALA A 143 -15.73 -15.14 -3.54
N VAL A 144 -15.31 -14.91 -4.79
CA VAL A 144 -16.10 -14.18 -5.81
C VAL A 144 -16.32 -15.10 -6.99
N ARG A 145 -17.57 -15.20 -7.48
CA ARG A 145 -17.95 -15.97 -8.67
C ARG A 145 -18.85 -15.15 -9.58
N TRP A 146 -18.82 -15.48 -10.86
CA TRP A 146 -19.78 -14.93 -11.82
C TRP A 146 -20.99 -15.88 -11.99
N ASN A 147 -22.18 -15.35 -11.75
CA ASN A 147 -23.42 -16.08 -12.02
C ASN A 147 -23.97 -15.64 -13.37
N THR A 148 -23.82 -16.49 -14.37
CA THR A 148 -24.23 -16.19 -15.76
C THR A 148 -25.75 -16.04 -15.92
N GLU A 149 -26.54 -16.81 -15.14
CA GLU A 149 -28.00 -16.74 -15.23
C GLU A 149 -28.55 -15.42 -14.71
N ARG A 150 -27.94 -14.89 -13.63
CA ARG A 150 -28.33 -13.63 -13.01
C ARG A 150 -27.62 -12.41 -13.61
N ALA A 151 -26.56 -12.62 -14.38
CA ALA A 151 -25.62 -11.59 -14.83
C ALA A 151 -25.11 -10.72 -13.67
N LEU A 152 -24.70 -11.37 -12.55
CA LEU A 152 -24.24 -10.74 -11.31
C LEU A 152 -23.03 -11.48 -10.75
N PHE A 153 -22.21 -10.76 -9.99
CA PHE A 153 -21.23 -11.40 -9.12
C PHE A 153 -21.91 -11.91 -7.85
N GLU A 154 -21.50 -13.10 -7.42
CA GLU A 154 -21.76 -13.68 -6.09
C GLU A 154 -20.53 -13.46 -5.23
N VAL A 155 -20.71 -12.83 -4.09
CA VAL A 155 -19.65 -12.58 -3.10
C VAL A 155 -20.01 -13.36 -1.84
N ASP A 156 -19.30 -14.44 -1.60
CA ASP A 156 -19.42 -15.22 -0.37
C ASP A 156 -18.54 -14.65 0.71
N PHE A 157 -19.06 -14.53 1.91
CA PHE A 157 -18.30 -14.01 3.04
C PHE A 157 -18.65 -14.74 4.35
N THR A 158 -17.68 -14.76 5.26
CA THR A 158 -17.83 -15.22 6.64
C THR A 158 -17.90 -13.99 7.55
N GLN A 159 -18.94 -13.89 8.35
CA GLN A 159 -19.00 -12.94 9.45
C GLN A 159 -18.19 -13.50 10.62
N LEU A 160 -17.31 -12.66 11.16
CA LEU A 160 -16.41 -13.01 12.26
C LEU A 160 -16.90 -12.36 13.56
N ASP A 161 -16.77 -13.06 14.64
CA ASP A 161 -16.96 -12.52 15.97
C ASP A 161 -15.76 -11.63 16.40
N PRO A 162 -15.80 -10.96 17.56
CA PRO A 162 -14.70 -10.12 18.04
C PRO A 162 -13.37 -10.88 18.26
N ASP A 163 -13.43 -12.20 18.47
CA ASP A 163 -12.27 -13.07 18.64
C ASP A 163 -11.70 -13.58 17.29
N GLY A 164 -12.39 -13.25 16.19
CA GLY A 164 -12.00 -13.62 14.81
C GLY A 164 -12.48 -15.01 14.39
N GLU A 165 -13.36 -15.64 15.17
CA GLU A 165 -13.96 -16.95 14.83
C GLU A 165 -15.20 -16.76 13.96
N ALA A 166 -15.48 -17.78 13.14
CA ALA A 166 -16.62 -17.75 12.22
C ALA A 166 -17.95 -17.83 12.96
N GLU A 167 -18.78 -16.78 12.84
CA GLU A 167 -20.11 -16.68 13.45
C GLU A 167 -21.22 -17.07 12.47
N ALA A 168 -21.18 -16.54 11.23
CA ALA A 168 -22.19 -16.79 10.21
C ALA A 168 -21.61 -16.75 8.79
N LEU A 169 -22.26 -17.43 7.87
CA LEU A 169 -21.96 -17.36 6.44
C LEU A 169 -23.00 -16.47 5.74
N GLY A 170 -22.53 -15.66 4.80
CA GLY A 170 -23.38 -14.77 4.03
C GLY A 170 -23.04 -14.77 2.54
N ARG A 171 -23.94 -14.22 1.74
CA ARG A 171 -23.76 -14.01 0.31
C ARG A 171 -24.38 -12.69 -0.11
N ALA A 172 -23.61 -11.90 -0.85
CA ALA A 172 -24.10 -10.68 -1.51
C ALA A 172 -24.11 -10.89 -3.04
N TYR A 173 -25.05 -10.22 -3.70
CA TYR A 173 -25.11 -10.13 -5.17
C TYR A 173 -24.81 -8.70 -5.59
N THR A 174 -23.96 -8.53 -6.61
CA THR A 174 -23.57 -7.21 -7.08
C THR A 174 -23.30 -7.16 -8.57
N ARG A 175 -23.47 -5.95 -9.15
CA ARG A 175 -23.12 -5.69 -10.55
C ARG A 175 -21.63 -5.52 -10.77
N HIS A 176 -20.95 -4.86 -9.81
CA HIS A 176 -19.55 -4.51 -9.91
C HIS A 176 -18.82 -4.79 -8.60
N ILE A 177 -17.51 -4.97 -8.67
CA ILE A 177 -16.62 -5.21 -7.52
C ILE A 177 -15.47 -4.20 -7.53
N ALA A 178 -15.05 -3.75 -6.36
CA ALA A 178 -13.83 -2.99 -6.16
C ALA A 178 -12.90 -3.73 -5.17
N LEU A 179 -11.76 -4.20 -5.67
CA LEU A 179 -10.74 -4.87 -4.86
C LEU A 179 -9.79 -3.86 -4.25
N GLY A 180 -9.80 -3.79 -2.92
CA GLY A 180 -8.86 -3.00 -2.14
C GLY A 180 -8.24 -3.86 -1.03
N ILE A 181 -7.78 -5.07 -1.38
CA ILE A 181 -7.30 -6.10 -0.44
C ILE A 181 -5.92 -5.80 0.16
N GLY A 182 -5.27 -4.74 -0.33
CA GLY A 182 -4.02 -4.20 0.22
C GLY A 182 -2.81 -5.09 0.00
N THR A 183 -1.86 -4.95 0.93
CA THR A 183 -0.56 -5.61 0.89
C THR A 183 -0.37 -6.51 2.09
N GLU A 184 0.66 -7.37 2.03
CA GLU A 184 1.09 -8.21 3.13
C GLU A 184 2.59 -8.02 3.41
N PRO A 185 3.06 -8.26 4.64
CA PRO A 185 4.47 -8.24 4.98
C PRO A 185 5.31 -9.13 4.08
N PHE A 186 6.44 -8.62 3.59
CA PHE A 186 7.38 -9.43 2.82
C PHE A 186 8.49 -9.95 3.71
N VAL A 187 8.54 -11.26 3.90
CA VAL A 187 9.61 -11.95 4.62
C VAL A 187 10.53 -12.63 3.59
N PRO A 188 11.84 -12.27 3.55
CA PRO A 188 12.81 -12.95 2.70
C PRO A 188 12.89 -14.45 3.00
N GLU A 189 13.05 -15.26 1.95
CA GLU A 189 13.06 -16.72 2.06
C GLU A 189 14.03 -17.27 3.14
N PRO A 190 15.29 -16.79 3.25
CA PRO A 190 16.22 -17.30 4.27
C PRO A 190 15.77 -17.06 5.72
N LEU A 191 14.84 -16.12 5.95
CA LEU A 191 14.36 -15.72 7.27
C LEU A 191 12.95 -16.25 7.59
N ARG A 192 12.25 -16.78 6.57
CA ARG A 192 10.87 -17.25 6.71
C ARG A 192 10.70 -18.32 7.80
N PRO A 193 11.54 -19.38 7.87
CA PRO A 193 11.38 -20.41 8.90
C PRO A 193 11.54 -19.87 10.32
N LEU A 194 12.34 -18.80 10.50
CA LEU A 194 12.52 -18.17 11.80
C LEU A 194 11.39 -17.20 12.15
N ALA A 195 10.86 -16.48 11.16
CA ALA A 195 9.73 -15.58 11.36
C ALA A 195 8.41 -16.32 11.65
N GLU A 196 8.28 -17.56 11.17
CA GLU A 196 7.13 -18.45 11.44
C GLU A 196 7.26 -19.19 12.79
N ALA A 197 8.45 -19.18 13.40
CA ALA A 197 8.70 -19.87 14.66
C ALA A 197 8.43 -18.94 15.84
N GLU A 198 7.35 -19.15 16.58
CA GLU A 198 6.96 -18.35 17.76
C GLU A 198 8.05 -18.23 18.84
N SER A 199 9.01 -19.16 18.86
CA SER A 199 10.06 -19.23 19.87
C SER A 199 11.30 -18.37 19.58
N VAL A 200 11.32 -17.63 18.46
CA VAL A 200 12.49 -16.81 18.04
C VAL A 200 12.01 -15.38 17.80
N PRO A 201 12.68 -14.38 18.36
CA PRO A 201 12.27 -12.98 18.18
C PRO A 201 12.68 -12.44 16.81
N VAL A 202 12.14 -13.02 15.75
CA VAL A 202 12.24 -12.56 14.36
C VAL A 202 10.86 -12.09 13.93
N LEU A 203 10.68 -10.78 13.79
CA LEU A 203 9.37 -10.20 13.48
C LEU A 203 9.45 -9.19 12.33
N HIS A 204 8.34 -9.04 11.61
CA HIS A 204 8.23 -8.00 10.61
C HIS A 204 7.95 -6.64 11.25
N SER A 205 8.41 -5.56 10.62
CA SER A 205 8.17 -4.18 11.08
C SER A 205 6.68 -3.84 11.29
N ALA A 206 5.77 -4.56 10.63
CA ALA A 206 4.33 -4.43 10.82
C ALA A 206 3.87 -4.67 12.28
N ASP A 207 4.64 -5.41 13.05
CA ASP A 207 4.33 -5.78 14.44
C ASP A 207 5.25 -5.08 15.45
N TYR A 208 6.06 -4.12 15.00
CA TYR A 208 7.11 -3.50 15.84
C TYR A 208 6.56 -2.93 17.15
N LEU A 209 5.56 -2.04 17.10
CA LEU A 209 5.04 -1.41 18.32
C LEU A 209 4.41 -2.40 19.29
N ARG A 210 3.83 -3.49 18.80
CA ARG A 210 3.28 -4.55 19.64
C ARG A 210 4.35 -5.24 20.49
N HIS A 211 5.57 -5.34 19.96
CA HIS A 211 6.69 -6.06 20.59
C HIS A 211 7.81 -5.13 21.07
N ARG A 212 7.62 -3.80 20.99
CA ARG A 212 8.66 -2.80 21.26
C ARG A 212 9.32 -2.96 22.62
N GLU A 213 8.57 -3.18 23.68
CA GLU A 213 9.12 -3.34 25.03
C GLU A 213 9.99 -4.59 25.12
N GLN A 214 9.55 -5.70 24.54
CA GLN A 214 10.34 -6.95 24.48
C GLN A 214 11.64 -6.74 23.68
N LEU A 215 11.56 -6.01 22.56
CA LEU A 215 12.73 -5.69 21.75
C LEU A 215 13.73 -4.81 22.51
N LEU A 216 13.26 -3.81 23.24
CA LEU A 216 14.13 -2.95 24.06
C LEU A 216 14.84 -3.70 25.19
N ALA A 217 14.29 -4.84 25.64
CA ALA A 217 14.91 -5.69 26.65
C ALA A 217 15.93 -6.70 26.06
N ALA A 218 16.03 -6.86 24.75
CA ALA A 218 17.01 -7.71 24.09
C ALA A 218 18.41 -7.09 24.17
N ASP A 219 19.46 -7.89 24.34
CA ASP A 219 20.84 -7.37 24.42
C ASP A 219 21.29 -6.82 23.06
N HIS A 220 21.13 -7.58 21.97
CA HIS A 220 21.53 -7.19 20.62
C HIS A 220 20.33 -7.24 19.67
N ILE A 221 20.13 -6.19 18.90
CA ILE A 221 19.03 -6.08 17.93
C ILE A 221 19.59 -5.85 16.54
N THR A 222 19.06 -6.59 15.57
CA THR A 222 19.36 -6.37 14.14
C THR A 222 18.12 -5.91 13.39
N VAL A 223 18.18 -4.72 12.76
CA VAL A 223 17.18 -4.20 11.82
C VAL A 223 17.63 -4.50 10.39
N ILE A 224 16.78 -5.13 9.59
CA ILE A 224 17.08 -5.49 8.20
C ILE A 224 16.15 -4.74 7.26
N GLY A 225 16.71 -3.83 6.44
CA GLY A 225 15.98 -3.06 5.45
C GLY A 225 16.36 -1.60 5.41
N SER A 226 16.45 -1.00 4.21
CA SER A 226 16.92 0.36 3.96
C SER A 226 15.80 1.37 3.63
N GLY A 227 14.55 1.01 3.85
CA GLY A 227 13.43 1.90 3.59
C GLY A 227 12.99 2.67 4.85
N GLN A 228 11.94 3.48 4.71
CA GLN A 228 11.40 4.34 5.76
C GLN A 228 11.13 3.60 7.08
N SER A 229 10.48 2.44 7.03
CA SER A 229 10.18 1.67 8.25
C SER A 229 11.44 1.24 9.00
N GLY A 230 12.51 0.86 8.28
CA GLY A 230 13.80 0.51 8.90
C GLY A 230 14.46 1.71 9.57
N ALA A 231 14.40 2.88 8.93
CA ALA A 231 14.96 4.12 9.44
C ALA A 231 14.22 4.61 10.70
N GLU A 232 12.90 4.61 10.67
CA GLU A 232 12.08 5.01 11.82
C GLU A 232 12.28 4.09 13.02
N ILE A 233 12.31 2.76 12.80
CA ILE A 233 12.57 1.79 13.87
C ILE A 233 13.99 1.93 14.43
N PHE A 234 14.99 2.09 13.54
CA PHE A 234 16.37 2.32 13.97
C PHE A 234 16.47 3.57 14.85
N LEU A 235 15.84 4.67 14.44
CA LEU A 235 15.85 5.92 15.20
C LEU A 235 15.14 5.79 16.56
N ASP A 236 14.00 5.08 16.60
CA ASP A 236 13.27 4.82 17.84
C ASP A 236 14.09 3.99 18.82
N LEU A 237 14.70 2.90 18.34
CA LEU A 237 15.60 2.07 19.14
C LEU A 237 16.82 2.86 19.63
N LEU A 238 17.45 3.62 18.73
CA LEU A 238 18.61 4.43 19.07
C LEU A 238 18.29 5.43 20.19
N ARG A 239 17.14 6.10 20.13
CA ARG A 239 16.70 7.06 21.17
C ARG A 239 16.32 6.41 22.48
N ALA A 240 15.74 5.22 22.44
CA ALA A 240 15.23 4.54 23.63
C ALA A 240 16.30 3.77 24.41
N ARG A 241 17.39 3.35 23.76
CA ARG A 241 18.44 2.56 24.41
C ARG A 241 19.50 3.46 25.09
N PRO A 242 20.12 2.98 26.21
CA PRO A 242 21.15 3.74 26.90
C PRO A 242 22.35 4.04 25.99
N GLU A 243 22.95 5.20 26.19
CA GLU A 243 24.17 5.60 25.47
C GLU A 243 25.35 4.69 25.83
N GLY A 244 26.06 4.19 24.81
CA GLY A 244 27.18 3.27 24.96
C GLY A 244 26.77 1.80 25.19
N ALA A 245 25.47 1.49 25.16
CA ALA A 245 24.91 0.15 25.24
C ALA A 245 23.74 -0.02 24.25
N GLU A 246 23.84 0.61 23.08
CA GLU A 246 22.81 0.57 22.05
C GLU A 246 22.68 -0.83 21.45
N ASN A 247 23.81 -1.47 21.14
CA ASN A 247 23.88 -2.83 20.59
C ASN A 247 22.92 -3.04 19.39
N ILE A 248 22.94 -2.10 18.45
CA ILE A 248 22.04 -2.11 17.29
C ILE A 248 22.85 -2.34 16.02
N HIS A 249 22.45 -3.32 15.20
CA HIS A 249 22.90 -3.47 13.83
C HIS A 249 21.80 -3.08 12.87
N TRP A 250 22.10 -2.20 11.93
CA TRP A 250 21.19 -1.87 10.83
C TRP A 250 21.79 -2.29 9.50
N LEU A 251 21.21 -3.34 8.90
CA LEU A 251 21.69 -3.98 7.70
C LEU A 251 20.81 -3.61 6.50
N ALA A 252 21.44 -3.26 5.39
CA ALA A 252 20.74 -2.94 4.16
C ALA A 252 21.34 -3.67 2.96
N ARG A 253 20.49 -4.23 2.10
CA ARG A 253 20.91 -4.82 0.83
C ARG A 253 21.35 -3.77 -0.19
N THR A 254 20.72 -2.58 -0.16
CA THR A 254 21.11 -1.43 -0.98
C THR A 254 22.52 -0.95 -0.61
N GLN A 255 23.22 -0.34 -1.56
CA GLN A 255 24.59 0.13 -1.36
C GLN A 255 24.70 1.39 -0.49
N ALA A 256 23.58 1.99 -0.16
CA ALA A 256 23.48 3.16 0.73
C ALA A 256 22.11 3.18 1.41
N PHE A 257 22.05 3.88 2.54
CA PHE A 257 20.81 4.38 3.14
C PHE A 257 20.45 5.67 2.40
N ALA A 258 19.64 5.58 1.36
CA ALA A 258 19.43 6.66 0.41
C ALA A 258 18.07 7.36 0.62
N PRO A 259 18.01 8.68 0.36
CA PRO A 259 16.77 9.41 0.43
C PRO A 259 15.78 9.01 -0.68
N MET A 260 14.49 9.19 -0.41
CA MET A 260 13.48 9.23 -1.47
C MET A 260 13.67 10.46 -2.37
N GLU A 261 13.27 10.32 -3.64
CA GLU A 261 13.29 11.42 -4.59
C GLU A 261 12.05 12.32 -4.39
N TYR A 262 12.26 13.49 -3.83
CA TYR A 262 11.22 14.48 -3.54
C TYR A 262 11.32 15.76 -4.36
N SER A 263 12.15 15.80 -5.41
CA SER A 263 12.15 16.95 -6.32
C SER A 263 10.76 17.10 -6.95
N LYS A 264 10.32 18.34 -7.12
CA LYS A 264 8.96 18.62 -7.62
C LYS A 264 8.69 17.97 -8.99
N LEU A 265 9.69 17.91 -9.87
CA LEU A 265 9.55 17.23 -11.17
C LEU A 265 9.63 15.68 -11.01
N GLY A 266 10.38 15.18 -10.03
CA GLY A 266 10.39 13.75 -9.69
C GLY A 266 9.04 13.28 -9.17
N LEU A 267 8.36 14.09 -8.36
CA LEU A 267 7.03 13.81 -7.83
C LEU A 267 5.93 13.77 -8.92
N GLU A 268 6.16 14.33 -10.10
CA GLU A 268 5.21 14.23 -11.22
C GLU A 268 5.03 12.79 -11.74
N HIS A 269 5.90 11.84 -11.32
CA HIS A 269 5.67 10.41 -11.54
C HIS A 269 4.48 9.83 -10.74
N PHE A 270 3.95 10.59 -9.78
CA PHE A 270 2.73 10.25 -9.02
C PHE A 270 1.51 11.01 -9.53
N THR A 271 1.45 11.26 -10.84
CA THR A 271 0.32 11.93 -11.49
C THR A 271 -0.44 10.98 -12.43
N PRO A 272 -1.71 11.28 -12.70
CA PRO A 272 -2.48 10.58 -13.73
C PRO A 272 -1.83 10.60 -15.11
N ASP A 273 -1.13 11.70 -15.49
CA ASP A 273 -0.38 11.78 -16.75
C ASP A 273 0.69 10.71 -16.84
N TYR A 274 1.45 10.50 -15.77
CA TYR A 274 2.45 9.44 -15.73
C TYR A 274 1.80 8.05 -15.75
N SER A 275 0.71 7.83 -15.02
CA SER A 275 -0.01 6.55 -15.00
C SER A 275 -0.51 6.18 -16.39
N ARG A 276 -1.09 7.13 -17.15
CA ARG A 276 -1.50 6.92 -18.55
C ARG A 276 -0.31 6.58 -19.45
N TYR A 277 0.77 7.33 -19.33
CA TYR A 277 2.01 7.04 -20.08
C TYR A 277 2.53 5.64 -19.78
N PHE A 278 2.66 5.29 -18.51
CA PHE A 278 3.17 4.00 -18.07
C PHE A 278 2.29 2.84 -18.57
N HIS A 279 0.97 2.99 -18.46
CA HIS A 279 0.01 1.99 -18.92
C HIS A 279 0.14 1.71 -20.43
N ALA A 280 0.41 2.74 -21.24
CA ALA A 280 0.57 2.62 -22.68
C ALA A 280 1.89 1.96 -23.11
N LEU A 281 2.87 1.77 -22.19
CA LEU A 281 4.14 1.12 -22.50
C LEU A 281 3.95 -0.39 -22.74
N PRO A 282 4.83 -1.01 -23.56
CA PRO A 282 4.92 -2.48 -23.65
C PRO A 282 5.20 -3.11 -22.27
N GLU A 283 4.69 -4.32 -22.04
CA GLU A 283 4.87 -5.06 -20.76
C GLU A 283 6.33 -5.16 -20.34
N THR A 284 7.23 -5.49 -21.28
CA THR A 284 8.67 -5.58 -21.02
C THR A 284 9.28 -4.27 -20.53
N ALA A 285 8.89 -3.14 -21.11
CA ALA A 285 9.36 -1.82 -20.68
C ALA A 285 8.84 -1.47 -19.28
N ARG A 286 7.60 -1.80 -18.96
CA ARG A 286 7.02 -1.61 -17.62
C ARG A 286 7.75 -2.42 -16.57
N ASP A 287 8.03 -3.69 -16.85
CA ASP A 287 8.71 -4.61 -15.94
C ASP A 287 10.16 -4.19 -15.66
N GLU A 288 10.85 -3.59 -16.65
CA GLU A 288 12.18 -3.02 -16.44
C GLU A 288 12.15 -1.69 -15.67
N LEU A 289 11.11 -0.88 -15.86
CA LEU A 289 11.06 0.48 -15.33
C LEU A 289 10.77 0.51 -13.83
N VAL A 290 9.81 -0.29 -13.35
CA VAL A 290 9.40 -0.30 -11.93
C VAL A 290 10.56 -0.55 -10.96
N PRO A 291 11.43 -1.55 -11.16
CA PRO A 291 12.59 -1.75 -10.28
C PRO A 291 13.60 -0.61 -10.31
N ARG A 292 13.75 0.10 -11.45
CA ARG A 292 14.67 1.23 -11.58
C ARG A 292 14.19 2.49 -10.88
N GLN A 293 12.89 2.60 -10.63
CA GLN A 293 12.25 3.73 -9.97
C GLN A 293 12.17 3.59 -8.44
N TRP A 294 12.99 2.72 -7.84
CA TRP A 294 12.93 2.43 -6.41
C TRP A 294 13.09 3.67 -5.51
N GLN A 295 13.87 4.67 -5.93
CA GLN A 295 14.05 5.91 -5.16
C GLN A 295 12.77 6.72 -5.03
N LEU A 296 11.83 6.59 -5.95
CA LEU A 296 10.54 7.29 -5.86
C LEU A 296 9.66 6.78 -4.70
N HIS A 297 9.86 5.53 -4.22
CA HIS A 297 8.93 4.91 -3.28
C HIS A 297 9.54 3.95 -2.25
N LYS A 298 10.86 3.77 -2.24
CA LYS A 298 11.57 2.84 -1.33
C LYS A 298 12.75 3.45 -0.59
N GLY A 299 13.02 4.73 -0.76
CA GLY A 299 14.01 5.48 -0.02
C GLY A 299 13.54 5.84 1.39
N ILE A 300 14.32 6.67 2.04
CA ILE A 300 14.06 7.21 3.38
C ILE A 300 13.73 8.69 3.22
N ASP A 301 12.79 9.20 3.99
CA ASP A 301 12.54 10.63 4.10
C ASP A 301 13.80 11.39 4.55
N ALA A 302 14.09 12.52 3.94
CA ALA A 302 15.32 13.30 4.20
C ALA A 302 15.42 13.79 5.65
N ASP A 303 14.29 14.20 6.24
CA ASP A 303 14.25 14.65 7.64
C ASP A 303 14.49 13.48 8.60
N THR A 304 14.04 12.28 8.26
CA THR A 304 14.33 11.05 9.03
C THR A 304 15.82 10.72 8.97
N ILE A 305 16.47 10.84 7.80
CA ILE A 305 17.93 10.63 7.68
C ILE A 305 18.68 11.67 8.51
N ALA A 306 18.28 12.94 8.44
CA ALA A 306 18.87 14.01 9.22
C ALA A 306 18.74 13.74 10.73
N ALA A 307 17.54 13.35 11.19
CA ALA A 307 17.29 13.04 12.60
C ALA A 307 18.13 11.84 13.10
N ILE A 308 18.35 10.82 12.25
CA ILE A 308 19.26 9.71 12.59
C ILE A 308 20.69 10.20 12.75
N HIS A 309 21.18 11.01 11.78
CA HIS A 309 22.55 11.51 11.82
C HIS A 309 22.77 12.45 13.02
N ASP A 310 21.83 13.32 13.31
CA ASP A 310 21.88 14.24 14.45
C ASP A 310 21.93 13.45 15.78
N GLU A 311 21.13 12.39 15.92
CA GLU A 311 21.14 11.55 17.12
C GLU A 311 22.46 10.78 17.26
N LEU A 312 22.99 10.20 16.18
CA LEU A 312 24.31 9.54 16.19
C LEU A 312 25.42 10.55 16.55
N TYR A 313 25.40 11.76 15.96
CA TYR A 313 26.35 12.82 16.27
C TYR A 313 26.25 13.27 17.74
N ARG A 314 25.04 13.51 18.24
CA ARG A 314 24.79 13.88 19.62
C ARG A 314 25.43 12.88 20.61
N ARG A 315 25.38 11.60 20.31
CA ARG A 315 25.95 10.53 21.15
C ARG A 315 27.47 10.50 21.15
N THR A 316 28.15 11.22 20.24
CA THR A 316 29.61 11.36 20.26
C THR A 316 30.11 12.50 21.16
N LEU A 317 29.23 13.39 21.64
CA LEU A 317 29.64 14.62 22.35
C LEU A 317 30.38 14.38 23.66
N HIS A 318 30.15 13.25 24.32
CA HIS A 318 30.80 12.89 25.58
C HIS A 318 32.00 11.96 25.39
N GLY A 319 32.44 11.78 24.15
CA GLY A 319 33.55 10.90 23.75
C GLY A 319 33.10 9.48 23.40
N GLY A 320 33.75 8.89 22.41
CA GLY A 320 33.39 7.58 21.87
C GLY A 320 32.38 7.63 20.72
N TRP A 321 32.08 6.47 20.21
CA TRP A 321 31.07 6.24 19.18
C TRP A 321 29.90 5.45 19.79
N PRO A 322 28.67 5.70 19.34
CA PRO A 322 27.54 4.86 19.76
C PRO A 322 27.76 3.41 19.32
N ASP A 323 27.30 2.46 20.10
CA ASP A 323 27.33 1.04 19.76
C ASP A 323 26.17 0.69 18.78
N ALA A 324 26.23 1.36 17.64
CA ALA A 324 25.28 1.22 16.55
C ALA A 324 26.03 1.09 15.23
N THR A 325 25.86 -0.06 14.57
CA THR A 325 26.54 -0.36 13.31
C THR A 325 25.57 -0.29 12.14
N LEU A 326 25.86 0.59 11.18
CA LEU A 326 25.08 0.77 9.95
C LEU A 326 25.87 0.17 8.78
N THR A 327 25.39 -0.94 8.21
CA THR A 327 26.09 -1.65 7.14
C THR A 327 25.23 -1.79 5.89
N PRO A 328 25.44 -0.93 4.88
CA PRO A 328 24.82 -1.08 3.57
C PRO A 328 25.54 -2.15 2.73
N GLY A 329 24.93 -2.62 1.63
CA GLY A 329 25.51 -3.60 0.72
C GLY A 329 25.55 -5.04 1.24
N VAL A 330 24.79 -5.35 2.28
CA VAL A 330 24.80 -6.66 2.95
C VAL A 330 23.59 -7.50 2.57
N HIS A 331 23.87 -8.73 2.15
CA HIS A 331 22.87 -9.78 1.90
C HIS A 331 22.86 -10.78 3.06
N VAL A 332 21.70 -11.07 3.61
CA VAL A 332 21.50 -12.25 4.48
C VAL A 332 21.32 -13.47 3.58
N ARG A 333 22.28 -14.37 3.59
CA ARG A 333 22.27 -15.58 2.76
C ARG A 333 21.51 -16.73 3.39
N THR A 334 21.75 -16.95 4.66
CA THR A 334 21.06 -17.93 5.48
C THR A 334 20.92 -17.40 6.90
N ALA A 335 19.99 -17.93 7.65
CA ALA A 335 19.82 -17.64 9.06
C ALA A 335 19.43 -18.91 9.81
N GLY A 336 19.80 -18.99 11.08
CA GLY A 336 19.50 -20.13 11.91
C GLY A 336 19.33 -19.74 13.37
N ARG A 337 18.67 -20.60 14.16
CA ARG A 337 18.54 -20.47 15.60
C ARG A 337 19.68 -21.21 16.28
N LEU A 338 20.34 -20.57 17.22
CA LEU A 338 21.31 -21.17 18.13
C LEU A 338 20.61 -21.91 19.31
N ALA A 339 21.36 -22.76 20.01
CA ALA A 339 20.84 -23.54 21.12
C ALA A 339 20.31 -22.65 22.27
N ASP A 340 20.88 -21.46 22.42
CA ASP A 340 20.54 -20.47 23.45
C ASP A 340 19.44 -19.49 23.02
N THR A 341 18.68 -19.82 21.97
CA THR A 341 17.57 -19.04 21.37
C THR A 341 17.97 -17.84 20.53
N ARG A 342 19.24 -17.43 20.49
CA ARG A 342 19.72 -16.36 19.63
C ARG A 342 19.66 -16.74 18.15
N VAL A 343 19.69 -15.72 17.30
CA VAL A 343 19.71 -15.87 15.84
C VAL A 343 21.13 -15.67 15.33
N GLU A 344 21.60 -16.59 14.49
CA GLU A 344 22.82 -16.40 13.72
C GLU A 344 22.44 -16.08 12.27
N LEU A 345 22.93 -14.92 11.78
CA LEU A 345 22.76 -14.44 10.42
C LEU A 345 24.06 -14.63 9.64
N HIS A 346 24.02 -15.38 8.56
CA HIS A 346 25.17 -15.49 7.64
C HIS A 346 25.06 -14.40 6.57
N LEU A 347 26.03 -13.51 6.59
CA LEU A 347 26.04 -12.27 5.82
C LEU A 347 27.05 -12.33 4.68
N GLU A 348 26.73 -11.72 3.54
CA GLU A 348 27.68 -11.48 2.45
C GLU A 348 27.62 -10.02 2.03
N HIS A 349 28.75 -9.32 2.07
CA HIS A 349 28.87 -7.98 1.53
C HIS A 349 29.06 -8.04 0.01
N THR A 350 28.10 -7.48 -0.73
CA THR A 350 27.98 -7.68 -2.19
C THR A 350 29.16 -7.16 -3.01
N GLN A 351 29.79 -6.06 -2.57
CA GLN A 351 30.92 -5.44 -3.27
C GLN A 351 32.26 -6.07 -2.89
N GLN A 352 32.44 -6.48 -1.63
CA GLN A 352 33.68 -7.07 -1.15
C GLN A 352 33.75 -8.58 -1.41
N GLY A 353 32.60 -9.25 -1.56
CA GLY A 353 32.52 -10.71 -1.59
C GLY A 353 32.85 -11.35 -0.23
N THR A 354 33.03 -10.54 0.82
CA THR A 354 33.35 -11.02 2.17
C THR A 354 32.13 -11.64 2.82
N ARG A 355 32.32 -12.79 3.46
CA ARG A 355 31.30 -13.51 4.25
C ARG A 355 31.65 -13.52 5.71
N THR A 356 30.64 -13.30 6.54
CA THR A 356 30.75 -13.34 8.00
C THR A 356 29.45 -13.81 8.62
N SER A 357 29.47 -14.09 9.94
CA SER A 357 28.24 -14.31 10.71
C SER A 357 28.05 -13.22 11.75
N LEU A 358 26.80 -12.95 12.07
CA LEU A 358 26.35 -12.03 13.10
C LEU A 358 25.35 -12.75 14.00
N THR A 359 25.63 -12.77 15.32
CA THR A 359 24.72 -13.30 16.31
C THR A 359 23.94 -12.15 16.95
N THR A 360 22.63 -12.29 17.07
CA THR A 360 21.73 -11.27 17.60
C THR A 360 20.60 -11.92 18.41
N ASP A 361 20.04 -11.19 19.38
CA ASP A 361 18.94 -11.68 20.21
C ASP A 361 17.57 -11.44 19.56
N ALA A 362 17.46 -10.40 18.73
CA ALA A 362 16.23 -10.10 17.99
C ALA A 362 16.51 -9.59 16.57
N VAL A 363 15.61 -9.91 15.63
CA VAL A 363 15.67 -9.44 14.25
C VAL A 363 14.36 -8.76 13.86
N ILE A 364 14.46 -7.54 13.35
CA ILE A 364 13.33 -6.79 12.84
C ILE A 364 13.43 -6.70 11.32
N LEU A 365 12.46 -7.27 10.63
CA LEU A 365 12.40 -7.32 9.17
C LEU A 365 11.65 -6.09 8.65
N ALA A 366 12.38 -5.00 8.38
CA ALA A 366 11.86 -3.82 7.70
C ALA A 366 11.98 -3.99 6.16
N THR A 367 11.62 -5.15 5.68
CA THR A 367 11.81 -5.62 4.31
C THR A 367 10.68 -5.23 3.35
N GLY A 368 9.72 -4.44 3.86
CA GLY A 368 8.61 -3.89 3.10
C GLY A 368 7.45 -4.86 2.90
N TYR A 369 6.61 -4.53 1.95
CA TYR A 369 5.36 -5.23 1.67
C TYR A 369 5.29 -5.66 0.21
N ARG A 370 4.47 -6.66 -0.07
CA ARG A 370 4.08 -7.08 -1.41
C ARG A 370 2.56 -7.02 -1.56
N GLU A 371 2.11 -6.84 -2.77
CA GLU A 371 0.69 -6.91 -3.10
C GLU A 371 0.15 -8.30 -2.77
N ARG A 372 -1.04 -8.37 -2.16
CA ARG A 372 -1.72 -9.65 -1.93
C ARG A 372 -2.14 -10.25 -3.28
N PRO A 373 -1.95 -11.56 -3.49
CA PRO A 373 -2.41 -12.22 -4.71
C PRO A 373 -3.93 -12.06 -4.87
N LEU A 374 -4.36 -11.54 -6.01
CA LEU A 374 -5.79 -11.37 -6.32
C LEU A 374 -6.50 -12.73 -6.45
N ASP A 375 -5.77 -13.77 -6.85
CA ASP A 375 -6.29 -15.12 -7.03
C ASP A 375 -6.90 -15.72 -5.75
N ALA A 376 -6.44 -15.28 -4.57
CA ALA A 376 -6.99 -15.73 -3.29
C ALA A 376 -8.50 -15.43 -3.16
N VAL A 377 -8.97 -14.32 -3.75
CA VAL A 377 -10.38 -13.90 -3.72
C VAL A 377 -11.07 -14.22 -5.05
N LEU A 378 -10.35 -14.14 -6.16
CA LEU A 378 -10.89 -14.22 -7.52
C LEU A 378 -10.80 -15.62 -8.15
N GLY A 379 -10.45 -16.67 -7.40
CA GLY A 379 -10.33 -18.04 -7.95
C GLY A 379 -11.56 -18.50 -8.74
N GLY A 380 -12.74 -18.07 -8.35
CA GLY A 380 -13.99 -18.35 -9.07
C GLY A 380 -14.15 -17.59 -10.40
N LEU A 381 -13.30 -16.58 -10.68
CA LEU A 381 -13.28 -15.82 -11.93
C LEU A 381 -12.13 -16.24 -12.85
N ASP A 382 -11.24 -17.13 -12.43
CA ASP A 382 -10.06 -17.53 -13.19
C ASP A 382 -10.36 -17.94 -14.64
N PRO A 383 -11.46 -18.65 -14.96
CA PRO A 383 -11.81 -19.00 -16.34
C PRO A 383 -12.10 -17.78 -17.23
N TYR A 384 -12.38 -16.62 -16.65
CA TYR A 384 -12.76 -15.39 -17.36
C TYR A 384 -11.62 -14.37 -17.40
N LEU A 385 -10.53 -14.59 -16.62
CA LEU A 385 -9.44 -13.60 -16.49
C LEU A 385 -8.50 -13.62 -17.70
N SER A 386 -8.27 -12.45 -18.28
CA SER A 386 -7.16 -12.25 -19.21
C SER A 386 -5.87 -11.98 -18.43
N ARG A 387 -4.79 -12.70 -18.80
CA ARG A 387 -3.48 -12.58 -18.13
C ARG A 387 -2.40 -12.11 -19.10
N ASP A 388 -1.37 -11.45 -18.57
CA ASP A 388 -0.17 -11.04 -19.30
C ASP A 388 0.82 -12.22 -19.47
N ALA A 389 1.96 -11.97 -20.10
CA ALA A 389 3.00 -12.98 -20.32
C ALA A 389 3.61 -13.52 -19.01
N SER A 390 3.53 -12.76 -17.93
CA SER A 390 3.98 -13.14 -16.58
C SER A 390 2.86 -13.74 -15.72
N HIS A 391 1.74 -14.12 -16.33
CA HIS A 391 0.55 -14.67 -15.68
C HIS A 391 -0.15 -13.72 -14.68
N ARG A 392 0.13 -12.42 -14.71
CA ARG A 392 -0.56 -11.41 -13.90
C ARG A 392 -1.88 -11.03 -14.57
N PRO A 393 -2.95 -10.73 -13.81
CA PRO A 393 -4.20 -10.22 -14.37
C PRO A 393 -3.98 -8.95 -15.20
N ARG A 394 -4.54 -8.86 -16.40
CA ARG A 394 -4.53 -7.63 -17.19
C ARG A 394 -5.52 -6.64 -16.60
N ILE A 395 -5.09 -5.39 -16.44
CA ILE A 395 -5.91 -4.29 -15.92
C ILE A 395 -5.86 -3.17 -16.96
N ASP A 396 -7.02 -2.66 -17.33
CA ASP A 396 -7.14 -1.58 -18.31
C ASP A 396 -6.89 -0.19 -17.68
N ASP A 397 -6.90 0.84 -18.50
CA ASP A 397 -6.66 2.24 -18.10
C ASP A 397 -7.75 2.82 -17.18
N GLN A 398 -8.90 2.14 -17.03
CA GLN A 398 -9.97 2.47 -16.09
C GLN A 398 -9.92 1.64 -14.82
N TYR A 399 -8.78 1.01 -14.53
CA TYR A 399 -8.56 0.13 -13.37
C TYR A 399 -9.41 -1.14 -13.35
N ARG A 400 -9.99 -1.58 -14.49
CA ARG A 400 -10.81 -2.79 -14.57
C ARG A 400 -9.95 -4.00 -14.93
N LEU A 401 -10.22 -5.13 -14.30
CA LEU A 401 -9.75 -6.42 -14.81
C LEU A 401 -10.29 -6.66 -16.21
N VAL A 402 -9.45 -7.10 -17.12
CA VAL A 402 -9.86 -7.51 -18.46
C VAL A 402 -10.45 -8.91 -18.38
N LEU A 403 -11.76 -9.00 -18.47
CA LEU A 403 -12.53 -10.22 -18.35
C LEU A 403 -13.09 -10.67 -19.72
N ASP A 404 -13.47 -11.95 -19.81
CA ASP A 404 -14.20 -12.48 -20.95
C ASP A 404 -15.55 -11.76 -21.14
N ARG A 405 -16.04 -11.70 -22.37
CA ARG A 405 -17.28 -11.01 -22.74
C ARG A 405 -18.53 -11.61 -22.08
N ALA A 406 -18.46 -12.83 -21.57
CA ALA A 406 -19.55 -13.46 -20.84
C ALA A 406 -19.81 -12.76 -19.49
N VAL A 407 -18.81 -12.06 -18.94
CA VAL A 407 -18.92 -11.26 -17.71
C VAL A 407 -19.27 -9.83 -18.09
N THR A 408 -20.48 -9.41 -17.81
CA THR A 408 -20.96 -8.04 -18.14
C THR A 408 -20.70 -7.03 -17.02
N GLY A 409 -20.36 -7.49 -15.82
CA GLY A 409 -19.93 -6.66 -14.71
C GLY A 409 -18.45 -6.32 -14.77
N HIS A 410 -18.02 -5.36 -13.94
CA HIS A 410 -16.62 -4.94 -13.84
C HIS A 410 -16.04 -5.27 -12.49
N VAL A 411 -14.76 -5.62 -12.47
CA VAL A 411 -13.95 -5.78 -11.26
C VAL A 411 -12.84 -4.73 -11.31
N TYR A 412 -12.92 -3.72 -10.45
CA TYR A 412 -11.93 -2.67 -10.32
C TYR A 412 -10.85 -3.07 -9.32
N VAL A 413 -9.60 -2.68 -9.60
CA VAL A 413 -8.44 -3.01 -8.76
C VAL A 413 -7.83 -1.74 -8.19
N GLN A 414 -7.60 -1.72 -6.88
CA GLN A 414 -6.96 -0.63 -6.18
C GLN A 414 -5.78 -1.15 -5.35
N ASN A 415 -4.59 -0.57 -5.59
CA ASN A 415 -3.34 -0.90 -4.90
C ASN A 415 -2.84 -2.36 -5.13
N ALA A 416 -3.13 -2.94 -6.30
CA ALA A 416 -2.52 -4.18 -6.80
C ALA A 416 -2.25 -4.11 -8.32
N GLU A 417 -2.26 -2.89 -8.88
CA GLU A 417 -2.14 -2.63 -10.31
C GLU A 417 -0.77 -2.04 -10.71
N ARG A 418 0.28 -2.17 -9.88
CA ARG A 418 1.60 -1.56 -10.14
C ARG A 418 2.22 -2.00 -11.46
N HIS A 419 2.02 -3.25 -11.87
CA HIS A 419 2.52 -3.79 -13.13
C HIS A 419 1.87 -3.15 -14.38
N THR A 420 0.73 -2.49 -14.22
CA THR A 420 0.01 -1.78 -15.30
C THR A 420 0.00 -0.26 -15.14
N HIS A 421 0.01 0.27 -13.90
CA HIS A 421 -0.12 1.70 -13.61
C HIS A 421 1.13 2.33 -12.97
N GLY A 422 2.19 1.54 -12.72
CA GLY A 422 3.49 2.05 -12.26
C GLY A 422 3.54 2.39 -10.77
N VAL A 423 4.48 3.27 -10.44
CA VAL A 423 4.82 3.63 -9.05
C VAL A 423 3.69 4.34 -8.30
N GLY A 424 2.75 4.93 -9.02
CA GLY A 424 1.57 5.60 -8.43
C GLY A 424 0.52 4.65 -7.87
N ALA A 425 0.57 3.33 -8.16
CA ALA A 425 -0.44 2.38 -7.67
C ALA A 425 -0.62 2.40 -6.13
N PRO A 426 0.43 2.37 -5.30
CA PRO A 426 0.30 2.45 -3.85
C PRO A 426 0.17 3.88 -3.29
N ASP A 427 0.24 4.92 -4.13
CA ASP A 427 0.28 6.31 -3.68
C ASP A 427 -1.10 6.81 -3.22
N LEU A 428 -1.17 7.35 -1.99
CA LEU A 428 -2.39 7.91 -1.43
C LEU A 428 -2.87 9.16 -2.18
N GLY A 429 -1.95 9.93 -2.79
CA GLY A 429 -2.29 11.10 -3.59
C GLY A 429 -3.15 10.77 -4.82
N LEU A 430 -3.08 9.54 -5.31
CA LEU A 430 -3.93 9.07 -6.40
C LEU A 430 -5.22 8.37 -5.96
N ALA A 431 -5.46 8.20 -4.66
CA ALA A 431 -6.65 7.49 -4.15
C ALA A 431 -7.95 8.16 -4.60
N ALA A 432 -8.09 9.47 -4.39
CA ALA A 432 -9.28 10.23 -4.79
C ALA A 432 -9.47 10.26 -6.31
N TRP A 433 -8.39 10.45 -7.09
CA TRP A 433 -8.43 10.41 -8.54
C TRP A 433 -8.92 9.05 -9.07
N ARG A 434 -8.36 7.95 -8.55
CA ARG A 434 -8.73 6.59 -8.93
C ARG A 434 -10.18 6.31 -8.59
N SER A 435 -10.60 6.66 -7.37
CA SER A 435 -11.99 6.52 -6.93
C SER A 435 -12.95 7.29 -7.83
N ALA A 436 -12.62 8.53 -8.21
CA ALA A 436 -13.40 9.33 -9.15
C ALA A 436 -13.46 8.69 -10.55
N THR A 437 -12.33 8.15 -11.05
CA THR A 437 -12.29 7.44 -12.33
C THR A 437 -13.21 6.20 -12.30
N ILE A 438 -13.15 5.42 -11.24
CA ILE A 438 -14.00 4.23 -11.05
C ILE A 438 -15.48 4.64 -11.02
N LEU A 439 -15.84 5.67 -10.26
CA LEU A 439 -17.23 6.11 -10.12
C LEU A 439 -17.78 6.73 -11.41
N ASN A 440 -16.98 7.50 -12.14
CA ASN A 440 -17.38 8.01 -13.46
C ASN A 440 -17.65 6.86 -14.43
N ASN A 441 -16.79 5.83 -14.43
CA ASN A 441 -16.98 4.65 -15.28
C ASN A 441 -18.20 3.82 -14.84
N LEU A 442 -18.37 3.58 -13.54
CA LEU A 442 -19.44 2.76 -12.98
C LEU A 442 -20.82 3.38 -13.22
N THR A 443 -20.94 4.68 -13.08
CA THR A 443 -22.22 5.39 -13.25
C THR A 443 -22.54 5.69 -14.72
N GLY A 444 -21.56 5.60 -15.61
CA GLY A 444 -21.69 6.03 -17.01
C GLY A 444 -21.92 7.55 -17.16
N THR A 445 -21.69 8.32 -16.09
CA THR A 445 -21.81 9.78 -16.03
C THR A 445 -20.47 10.36 -15.55
N THR A 446 -20.43 11.68 -15.30
CA THR A 446 -19.21 12.33 -14.81
C THR A 446 -19.50 13.08 -13.50
N PRO A 447 -19.86 12.38 -12.40
CA PRO A 447 -20.07 13.05 -11.12
C PRO A 447 -18.83 13.77 -10.61
N TYR A 448 -17.63 13.32 -10.98
CA TYR A 448 -16.35 13.93 -10.63
C TYR A 448 -15.58 14.30 -11.89
N PRO A 449 -15.70 15.55 -12.40
CA PRO A 449 -14.90 16.01 -13.52
C PRO A 449 -13.42 15.99 -13.20
N LEU A 450 -12.63 15.26 -13.99
CA LEU A 450 -11.19 15.13 -13.80
C LEU A 450 -10.43 15.95 -14.85
N PRO A 451 -9.35 16.66 -14.49
CA PRO A 451 -8.56 17.43 -15.44
C PRO A 451 -7.84 16.51 -16.43
N GLU A 452 -7.74 16.97 -17.69
CA GLU A 452 -7.03 16.24 -18.74
C GLU A 452 -5.51 16.22 -18.52
N ARG A 453 -4.96 17.29 -17.91
CA ARG A 453 -3.54 17.45 -17.64
C ARG A 453 -3.29 17.71 -16.16
N THR A 454 -2.33 16.96 -15.60
CA THR A 454 -2.00 16.99 -14.17
C THR A 454 -0.49 17.14 -13.90
N ALA A 455 0.35 17.18 -14.94
CA ALA A 455 1.80 17.36 -14.86
C ALA A 455 2.30 18.43 -15.81
N PHE A 456 3.42 19.05 -15.47
CA PHE A 456 4.17 19.93 -16.40
C PHE A 456 5.04 19.08 -17.34
N THR A 457 5.59 17.97 -16.82
CA THR A 457 6.39 17.03 -17.61
C THR A 457 5.52 16.37 -18.68
N THR A 458 6.05 16.31 -19.91
CA THR A 458 5.46 15.50 -20.99
C THR A 458 6.16 14.15 -20.97
N PHE A 459 5.43 13.12 -20.56
CA PHE A 459 5.95 11.76 -20.57
C PHE A 459 5.79 11.14 -21.96
N GLY A 460 6.90 10.67 -22.54
CA GLY A 460 6.95 10.10 -23.88
C GLY A 460 6.93 11.13 -25.01
N LEU A 461 6.92 10.63 -26.21
CA LEU A 461 6.81 11.43 -27.44
C LEU A 461 5.47 11.18 -28.10
N THR A 462 4.78 12.24 -28.49
CA THR A 462 3.59 12.11 -29.33
C THR A 462 4.08 11.77 -30.76
N PRO A 463 3.62 10.65 -31.36
CA PRO A 463 3.92 10.38 -32.75
C PRO A 463 3.46 11.58 -33.57
N GLN A 464 4.38 12.25 -34.28
CA GLN A 464 3.98 13.23 -35.25
C GLN A 464 3.10 12.50 -36.26
N SER A 465 1.88 12.99 -36.47
CA SER A 465 1.04 12.50 -37.59
C SER A 465 1.90 12.52 -38.86
N SER A 466 2.08 11.37 -39.48
CA SER A 466 3.01 11.16 -40.58
C SER A 466 2.65 11.98 -41.83
N LYS A 467 2.89 13.27 -41.77
CA LYS A 467 3.31 14.05 -42.93
C LYS A 467 4.85 14.13 -42.84
N ILE A 468 5.53 12.99 -43.02
CA ILE A 468 6.92 13.01 -43.40
C ILE A 468 6.94 13.74 -44.73
N PRO A 469 7.58 14.93 -44.84
CA PRO A 469 7.86 15.50 -46.17
C PRO A 469 8.68 14.44 -46.89
N ALA A 470 8.40 14.23 -48.16
CA ALA A 470 9.07 13.24 -49.02
C ALA A 470 10.59 13.42 -49.13
N GLN A 471 11.18 14.38 -48.43
CA GLN A 471 12.60 14.59 -48.24
C GLN A 471 12.85 15.02 -46.81
N ALA A 472 13.41 14.13 -46.01
CA ALA A 472 14.01 14.53 -44.74
C ALA A 472 15.14 15.54 -45.01
N PRO A 473 15.23 16.68 -44.31
CA PRO A 473 16.36 17.56 -44.42
C PRO A 473 17.63 16.77 -44.03
N GLU A 474 18.64 16.85 -44.89
CA GLU A 474 19.93 16.25 -44.66
C GLU A 474 20.51 16.84 -43.32
N LEU A 475 20.64 15.99 -42.31
CA LEU A 475 21.23 16.41 -41.04
C LEU A 475 22.72 16.70 -41.29
N ILE A 476 23.10 17.96 -41.20
CA ILE A 476 24.52 18.36 -41.25
C ILE A 476 25.13 17.87 -39.94
N PRO A 477 26.13 16.95 -40.00
CA PRO A 477 26.81 16.52 -38.80
C PRO A 477 27.53 17.72 -38.17
N LEU A 478 27.29 17.96 -36.87
CA LEU A 478 28.07 18.92 -36.10
C LEU A 478 29.51 18.48 -36.15
N SER A 479 30.35 19.19 -36.92
CA SER A 479 31.77 19.00 -36.92
C SER A 479 32.27 19.20 -35.49
N GLN A 480 32.98 18.20 -34.95
CA GLN A 480 33.77 18.30 -33.76
C GLN A 480 34.79 19.43 -33.97
N SER A 481 34.52 20.60 -33.42
CA SER A 481 35.55 21.64 -33.26
C SER A 481 36.27 21.36 -31.94
N VAL A 482 37.55 21.18 -32.07
CA VAL A 482 38.61 20.93 -31.11
C VAL A 482 38.57 21.88 -29.89
#